data_c58c8d9910349909db5b9112bd9edd81
#
_entry.id   c58c8d9910349909db5b9112bd9edd81
#
_cell.length_a   1.000
_cell.length_b   1.000
_cell.length_c   1.000
_cell.angle_alpha   90.00
_cell.angle_beta   90.00
_cell.angle_gamma   90.00
#
_symmetry.space_group_name_H-M   'P 1'
#
loop_
_entity.id
_entity.type
_entity.pdbx_description
1 polymer ?
#
loop_
_entity_poly.entity_id
_entity_poly.type
_entity_poly.pdbx_seq_one_letter_code
_entity_poly.pdbx_strand_id
1 'polypeptide(L)'
;MAVIGGVALYFMTRTKWTPPAAAQPYLPDIMAAEYQNGMPRYLLARLLYQESRYRQDIITGKTTSSAGAVGIAQIVPKWHPDVNPLNVSESIYYAAKYLTKLKNQFGDWETALAAYNWGMGNVNNAMKSNGYKWLASAPTETQNYVSDIWGDVA
;
A
#
# COMPACT_ATOMS: atom_id res chain seq x y z
N MET A 1 7.18 9.07 29.35
CA MET A 1 6.46 10.24 28.78
C MET A 1 6.82 10.45 27.30
N ALA A 2 6.61 9.47 26.42
CA ALA A 2 6.99 9.54 25.00
C ALA A 2 5.89 9.04 24.04
N VAL A 3 4.66 8.86 24.50
CA VAL A 3 3.55 8.31 23.67
C VAL A 3 2.65 9.40 23.08
N ILE A 4 2.79 10.66 23.51
CA ILE A 4 1.91 11.77 23.09
C ILE A 4 2.30 12.35 21.71
N GLY A 5 3.56 12.24 21.30
CA GLY A 5 4.02 12.81 20.02
C GLY A 5 3.53 12.08 18.76
N GLY A 6 3.39 10.76 18.81
CA GLY A 6 3.02 9.96 17.65
C GLY A 6 1.54 10.06 17.25
N VAL A 7 0.66 10.19 18.23
CA VAL A 7 -0.79 10.33 17.99
C VAL A 7 -1.12 11.68 17.36
N ALA A 8 -0.45 12.75 17.80
CA ALA A 8 -0.68 14.09 17.27
C ALA A 8 -0.23 14.21 15.80
N LEU A 9 0.86 13.55 15.40
CA LEU A 9 1.33 13.54 13.99
C LEU A 9 0.39 12.79 13.07
N TYR A 10 -0.17 11.66 13.52
CA TYR A 10 -1.12 10.87 12.73
C TYR A 10 -2.38 11.67 12.33
N PHE A 11 -2.85 12.57 13.21
CA PHE A 11 -4.03 13.40 12.94
C PHE A 11 -3.72 14.73 12.23
N MET A 12 -2.46 15.12 12.10
CA MET A 12 -2.07 16.41 11.52
C MET A 12 -1.83 16.40 10.00
N THR A 13 -1.67 15.24 9.39
CA THR A 13 -1.55 15.16 7.92
C THR A 13 -2.92 15.40 7.28
N ARG A 14 -3.14 16.61 6.75
CA ARG A 14 -4.35 16.98 6.01
C ARG A 14 -4.28 16.42 4.59
N THR A 15 -4.67 15.18 4.40
CA THR A 15 -4.95 14.70 3.05
C THR A 15 -6.31 15.23 2.56
N LYS A 16 -6.38 15.67 1.31
CA LYS A 16 -7.65 16.03 0.66
C LYS A 16 -8.47 14.81 0.27
N TRP A 17 -7.84 13.66 0.16
CA TRP A 17 -8.50 12.41 -0.19
C TRP A 17 -9.33 11.89 0.98
N THR A 18 -10.52 11.40 0.68
CA THR A 18 -11.40 10.74 1.64
C THR A 18 -11.72 9.33 1.17
N PRO A 19 -11.73 8.35 2.10
CA PRO A 19 -12.10 6.98 1.75
C PRO A 19 -13.50 6.93 1.13
N PRO A 20 -13.69 6.19 0.03
CA PRO A 20 -15.02 6.01 -0.56
C PRO A 20 -15.95 5.24 0.37
N ALA A 21 -17.26 5.32 0.13
CA ALA A 21 -18.26 4.60 0.95
C ALA A 21 -17.97 3.09 1.03
N ALA A 22 -17.50 2.48 -0.05
CA ALA A 22 -17.13 1.06 -0.08
C ALA A 22 -15.97 0.68 0.86
N ALA A 23 -15.15 1.64 1.28
CA ALA A 23 -14.07 1.42 2.24
C ALA A 23 -14.57 1.37 3.71
N GLN A 24 -15.75 1.91 3.99
CA GLN A 24 -16.24 2.11 5.37
C GLN A 24 -16.18 0.83 6.24
N PRO A 25 -16.56 -0.36 5.76
CA PRO A 25 -16.50 -1.58 6.59
C PRO A 25 -15.06 -1.96 7.03
N TYR A 26 -14.05 -1.50 6.29
CA TYR A 26 -12.64 -1.87 6.49
C TYR A 26 -11.84 -0.80 7.22
N LEU A 27 -12.36 0.42 7.36
CA LEU A 27 -11.64 1.55 7.96
C LEU A 27 -11.12 1.27 9.38
N PRO A 28 -11.84 0.60 10.29
CA PRO A 28 -11.30 0.29 11.60
C PRO A 28 -9.97 -0.48 11.54
N ASP A 29 -9.90 -1.54 10.74
CA ASP A 29 -8.69 -2.34 10.56
C ASP A 29 -7.59 -1.54 9.83
N ILE A 30 -7.95 -0.78 8.81
CA ILE A 30 -7.02 0.06 8.05
C ILE A 30 -6.35 1.09 8.97
N MET A 31 -7.15 1.83 9.73
CA MET A 31 -6.62 2.87 10.63
C MET A 31 -5.77 2.27 11.76
N ALA A 32 -6.17 1.12 12.29
CA ALA A 32 -5.38 0.41 13.29
C ALA A 32 -4.03 -0.07 12.71
N ALA A 33 -4.05 -0.63 11.50
CA ALA A 33 -2.84 -1.09 10.82
C ALA A 33 -1.89 0.09 10.47
N GLU A 34 -2.43 1.21 9.99
CA GLU A 34 -1.66 2.43 9.74
C GLU A 34 -1.01 2.94 11.02
N TYR A 35 -1.77 3.03 12.10
CA TYR A 35 -1.25 3.49 13.40
C TYR A 35 -0.13 2.59 13.93
N GLN A 36 -0.34 1.27 13.91
CA GLN A 36 0.64 0.29 14.40
C GLN A 36 1.98 0.33 13.62
N ASN A 37 1.93 0.74 12.35
CA ASN A 37 3.09 0.77 11.48
C ASN A 37 3.64 2.18 11.23
N GLY A 38 3.14 3.21 11.95
CA GLY A 38 3.59 4.59 11.79
C GLY A 38 3.38 5.15 10.39
N MET A 39 2.33 4.70 9.70
CA MET A 39 2.01 5.13 8.34
C MET A 39 1.30 6.49 8.34
N PRO A 40 1.50 7.31 7.30
CA PRO A 40 0.65 8.48 7.08
C PRO A 40 -0.83 8.09 6.98
N ARG A 41 -1.68 8.98 7.48
CA ARG A 41 -3.14 8.75 7.45
C ARG A 41 -3.64 8.50 6.02
N TYR A 42 -4.43 7.46 5.87
CA TYR A 42 -5.03 7.00 4.61
C TYR A 42 -4.04 6.52 3.52
N LEU A 43 -2.76 6.36 3.83
CA LEU A 43 -1.81 5.78 2.89
C LEU A 43 -2.20 4.35 2.52
N LEU A 44 -2.49 3.51 3.53
CA LEU A 44 -2.94 2.14 3.30
C LEU A 44 -4.33 2.11 2.63
N ALA A 45 -5.24 2.98 3.07
CA ALA A 45 -6.57 3.07 2.46
C ALA A 45 -6.50 3.38 0.95
N ARG A 46 -5.59 4.26 0.54
CA ARG A 46 -5.34 4.59 -0.88
C ARG A 46 -4.71 3.43 -1.64
N LEU A 47 -3.73 2.75 -1.02
CA LEU A 47 -3.13 1.56 -1.60
C LEU A 47 -4.23 0.51 -1.88
N LEU A 48 -5.04 0.17 -0.89
CA LEU A 48 -6.11 -0.83 -1.04
C LEU A 48 -7.16 -0.39 -2.08
N TYR A 49 -7.40 0.92 -2.20
CA TYR A 49 -8.25 1.45 -3.27
C TYR A 49 -7.63 1.24 -4.65
N GLN A 50 -6.33 1.44 -4.83
CA GLN A 50 -5.67 1.15 -6.11
C GLN A 50 -5.69 -0.35 -6.42
N GLU A 51 -5.52 -1.22 -5.42
CA GLU A 51 -5.50 -2.67 -5.61
C GLU A 51 -6.87 -3.25 -5.97
N SER A 52 -7.90 -2.93 -5.24
CA SER A 52 -9.20 -3.60 -5.36
C SER A 52 -10.38 -2.68 -5.68
N ARG A 53 -10.20 -1.35 -5.59
CA ARG A 53 -11.30 -0.38 -5.59
C ARG A 53 -12.38 -0.69 -4.55
N TYR A 54 -12.06 -1.50 -3.54
CA TYR A 54 -12.99 -2.09 -2.56
C TYR A 54 -14.16 -2.86 -3.21
N ARG A 55 -13.94 -3.43 -4.40
CA ARG A 55 -14.94 -4.23 -5.11
C ARG A 55 -15.07 -5.61 -4.48
N GLN A 56 -16.32 -6.02 -4.20
CA GLN A 56 -16.60 -7.28 -3.53
C GLN A 56 -16.20 -8.53 -4.34
N ASP A 57 -16.31 -8.48 -5.67
CA ASP A 57 -15.87 -9.58 -6.54
C ASP A 57 -14.34 -9.82 -6.46
N ILE A 58 -13.57 -8.76 -6.28
CA ILE A 58 -12.12 -8.83 -6.09
C ILE A 58 -11.79 -9.28 -4.66
N ILE A 59 -12.41 -8.65 -3.66
CA ILE A 59 -12.16 -8.94 -2.24
C ILE A 59 -12.46 -10.41 -1.92
N THR A 60 -13.51 -10.96 -2.48
CA THR A 60 -13.93 -12.37 -2.26
C THR A 60 -13.22 -13.38 -3.15
N GLY A 61 -12.32 -12.92 -4.04
CA GLY A 61 -11.58 -13.80 -4.95
C GLY A 61 -12.39 -14.34 -6.13
N LYS A 62 -13.61 -13.85 -6.37
CA LYS A 62 -14.37 -14.19 -7.58
C LYS A 62 -13.68 -13.68 -8.84
N THR A 63 -13.00 -12.55 -8.74
CA THR A 63 -12.16 -11.97 -9.78
C THR A 63 -10.72 -11.90 -9.26
N THR A 64 -9.78 -12.46 -10.03
CA THR A 64 -8.33 -12.43 -9.74
C THR A 64 -7.61 -11.76 -10.89
N SER A 65 -6.41 -11.21 -10.64
CA SER A 65 -5.59 -10.67 -11.72
C SER A 65 -4.99 -11.78 -12.58
N SER A 66 -4.52 -11.44 -13.79
CA SER A 66 -3.79 -12.36 -14.66
C SER A 66 -2.49 -12.90 -14.04
N ALA A 67 -1.92 -12.15 -13.09
CA ALA A 67 -0.73 -12.55 -12.33
C ALA A 67 -1.07 -13.39 -11.08
N GLY A 68 -2.36 -13.68 -10.83
CA GLY A 68 -2.80 -14.45 -9.67
C GLY A 68 -2.89 -13.65 -8.37
N ALA A 69 -2.96 -12.32 -8.46
CA ALA A 69 -3.19 -11.47 -7.28
C ALA A 69 -4.63 -11.60 -6.80
N VAL A 70 -4.84 -11.65 -5.49
CA VAL A 70 -6.11 -12.01 -4.84
C VAL A 70 -6.43 -11.05 -3.70
N GLY A 71 -7.73 -10.78 -3.53
CA GLY A 71 -8.27 -10.11 -2.35
C GLY A 71 -8.08 -8.60 -2.31
N ILE A 72 -8.41 -7.99 -1.17
CA ILE A 72 -8.44 -6.55 -0.98
C ILE A 72 -7.09 -5.86 -1.25
N ALA A 73 -5.99 -6.54 -0.96
CA ALA A 73 -4.61 -6.03 -1.09
C ALA A 73 -3.87 -6.61 -2.31
N GLN A 74 -4.56 -7.36 -3.18
CA GLN A 74 -4.01 -7.99 -4.37
C GLN A 74 -2.70 -8.76 -4.10
N ILE A 75 -2.73 -9.59 -3.08
CA ILE A 75 -1.60 -10.42 -2.67
C ILE A 75 -1.48 -11.61 -3.62
N VAL A 76 -0.27 -11.89 -4.09
CA VAL A 76 0.04 -13.09 -4.90
C VAL A 76 0.50 -14.21 -3.97
N PRO A 77 -0.30 -15.27 -3.74
CA PRO A 77 0.02 -16.31 -2.75
C PRO A 77 1.36 -17.00 -2.96
N LYS A 78 1.78 -17.12 -4.22
CA LYS A 78 3.09 -17.71 -4.57
C LYS A 78 4.27 -16.97 -3.92
N TRP A 79 4.15 -15.65 -3.78
CA TRP A 79 5.21 -14.81 -3.25
C TRP A 79 5.01 -14.47 -1.75
N HIS A 80 3.80 -14.71 -1.25
CA HIS A 80 3.37 -14.41 0.11
C HIS A 80 2.61 -15.60 0.71
N PRO A 81 3.29 -16.75 0.94
CA PRO A 81 2.62 -18.01 1.35
C PRO A 81 2.08 -17.98 2.78
N ASP A 82 2.56 -17.03 3.62
CA ASP A 82 2.24 -16.98 5.04
C ASP A 82 0.98 -16.16 5.36
N VAL A 83 0.24 -15.69 4.34
CA VAL A 83 -0.97 -14.90 4.51
C VAL A 83 -2.12 -15.49 3.69
N ASN A 84 -3.32 -15.51 4.27
CA ASN A 84 -4.53 -15.83 3.52
C ASN A 84 -5.09 -14.56 2.88
N PRO A 85 -4.95 -14.36 1.54
CA PRO A 85 -5.38 -13.13 0.89
C PRO A 85 -6.90 -12.95 0.86
N LEU A 86 -7.69 -13.99 1.14
CA LEU A 86 -9.16 -13.93 1.25
C LEU A 86 -9.63 -13.60 2.68
N ASN A 87 -8.75 -13.67 3.67
CA ASN A 87 -9.03 -13.10 4.99
C ASN A 87 -8.75 -11.60 4.95
N VAL A 88 -9.82 -10.81 4.91
CA VAL A 88 -9.74 -9.35 4.69
C VAL A 88 -8.92 -8.65 5.76
N SER A 89 -9.20 -8.92 7.04
CA SER A 89 -8.46 -8.32 8.16
C SER A 89 -6.98 -8.70 8.11
N GLU A 90 -6.67 -9.98 7.96
CA GLU A 90 -5.29 -10.47 7.84
C GLU A 90 -4.55 -9.79 6.67
N SER A 91 -5.20 -9.67 5.51
CA SER A 91 -4.63 -9.01 4.33
C SER A 91 -4.34 -7.53 4.54
N ILE A 92 -5.20 -6.81 5.25
CA ILE A 92 -5.01 -5.39 5.59
C ILE A 92 -3.77 -5.21 6.47
N TYR A 93 -3.67 -5.97 7.55
CA TYR A 93 -2.51 -5.90 8.45
C TYR A 93 -1.22 -6.37 7.77
N TYR A 94 -1.30 -7.40 6.95
CA TYR A 94 -0.17 -7.88 6.16
C TYR A 94 0.33 -6.83 5.18
N ALA A 95 -0.57 -6.19 4.41
CA ALA A 95 -0.21 -5.15 3.46
C ALA A 95 0.49 -3.96 4.13
N ALA A 96 -0.02 -3.52 5.29
CA ALA A 96 0.61 -2.47 6.08
C ALA A 96 2.03 -2.85 6.50
N LYS A 97 2.20 -4.05 7.06
CA LYS A 97 3.49 -4.56 7.51
C LYS A 97 4.47 -4.72 6.35
N TYR A 98 4.01 -5.24 5.22
CA TYR A 98 4.84 -5.43 4.03
C TYR A 98 5.27 -4.10 3.42
N LEU A 99 4.35 -3.14 3.26
CA LEU A 99 4.68 -1.81 2.76
C LEU A 99 5.69 -1.09 3.69
N THR A 100 5.53 -1.23 5.01
CA THR A 100 6.47 -0.67 5.99
C THR A 100 7.85 -1.33 5.90
N LYS A 101 7.91 -2.65 5.68
CA LYS A 101 9.16 -3.35 5.41
C LYS A 101 9.87 -2.78 4.17
N LEU A 102 9.13 -2.55 3.09
CA LEU A 102 9.65 -1.94 1.86
C LEU A 102 10.15 -0.52 2.12
N LYS A 103 9.37 0.29 2.86
CA LYS A 103 9.79 1.65 3.26
C LYS A 103 11.08 1.65 4.07
N ASN A 104 11.23 0.72 5.00
CA ASN A 104 12.46 0.61 5.78
C ASN A 104 13.66 0.17 4.94
N GLN A 105 13.43 -0.62 3.91
CA GLN A 105 14.47 -1.07 2.98
C GLN A 105 14.90 0.05 2.01
N PHE A 106 13.96 0.80 1.47
CA PHE A 106 14.20 1.81 0.45
C PHE A 106 14.36 3.24 0.99
N GLY A 107 13.93 3.51 2.22
CA GLY A 107 14.08 4.78 2.91
C GLY A 107 12.86 5.69 2.90
N ASP A 108 11.95 5.52 1.94
CA ASP A 108 10.76 6.37 1.78
C ASP A 108 9.53 5.59 1.31
N TRP A 109 8.34 6.20 1.49
CA TRP A 109 7.06 5.59 1.13
C TRP A 109 6.83 5.54 -0.38
N GLU A 110 7.29 6.53 -1.12
CA GLU A 110 7.13 6.61 -2.58
C GLU A 110 7.81 5.42 -3.27
N THR A 111 9.05 5.16 -2.91
CA THR A 111 9.80 4.01 -3.42
C THR A 111 9.20 2.68 -2.95
N ALA A 112 8.70 2.63 -1.71
CA ALA A 112 8.00 1.45 -1.20
C ALA A 112 6.72 1.13 -1.98
N LEU A 113 5.93 2.14 -2.34
CA LEU A 113 4.74 1.96 -3.18
C LEU A 113 5.09 1.41 -4.57
N ALA A 114 6.13 1.94 -5.19
CA ALA A 114 6.62 1.41 -6.46
C ALA A 114 7.07 -0.05 -6.33
N ALA A 115 7.75 -0.39 -5.25
CA ALA A 115 8.19 -1.76 -4.99
C ALA A 115 7.02 -2.72 -4.69
N TYR A 116 5.97 -2.24 -4.05
CA TYR A 116 4.74 -2.99 -3.84
C TYR A 116 4.07 -3.35 -5.16
N ASN A 117 3.93 -2.40 -6.07
CA ASN A 117 3.30 -2.58 -7.38
C ASN A 117 4.18 -3.33 -8.40
N TRP A 118 5.43 -2.91 -8.56
CA TRP A 118 6.33 -3.37 -9.62
C TRP A 118 7.29 -4.48 -9.18
N GLY A 119 7.44 -4.63 -7.89
CA GLY A 119 8.38 -5.58 -7.30
C GLY A 119 9.73 -4.98 -6.95
N MET A 120 10.24 -5.42 -5.81
CA MET A 120 11.47 -4.98 -5.18
C MET A 120 12.71 -5.11 -6.09
N GLY A 121 12.79 -6.21 -6.85
CA GLY A 121 13.90 -6.47 -7.77
C GLY A 121 13.95 -5.46 -8.91
N ASN A 122 12.79 -5.13 -9.49
CA ASN A 122 12.70 -4.16 -10.57
C ASN A 122 13.10 -2.75 -10.10
N VAL A 123 12.61 -2.33 -8.92
CA VAL A 123 12.98 -1.04 -8.33
C VAL A 123 14.49 -0.97 -8.05
N ASN A 124 15.08 -2.01 -7.45
CA ASN A 124 16.52 -2.07 -7.22
C ASN A 124 17.32 -1.92 -8.52
N ASN A 125 16.91 -2.61 -9.58
CA ASN A 125 17.57 -2.55 -10.88
C ASN A 125 17.44 -1.14 -11.51
N ALA A 126 16.25 -0.54 -11.44
CA ALA A 126 16.00 0.80 -11.94
C ALA A 126 16.86 1.85 -11.19
N MET A 127 16.95 1.76 -9.87
CA MET A 127 17.77 2.65 -9.04
C MET A 127 19.26 2.52 -9.39
N LYS A 128 19.77 1.30 -9.58
CA LYS A 128 21.16 1.05 -10.00
C LYS A 128 21.47 1.65 -11.38
N SER A 129 20.54 1.55 -12.31
CA SER A 129 20.72 1.99 -13.69
C SER A 129 20.50 3.49 -13.91
N ASN A 130 19.59 4.10 -13.16
CA ASN A 130 19.09 5.45 -13.42
C ASN A 130 19.28 6.43 -12.22
N GLY A 131 19.85 5.96 -11.10
CA GLY A 131 20.06 6.79 -9.91
C GLY A 131 18.77 7.44 -9.42
N TYR A 132 18.82 8.74 -9.10
CA TYR A 132 17.67 9.50 -8.60
C TYR A 132 16.49 9.66 -9.60
N LYS A 133 16.73 9.40 -10.88
CA LYS A 133 15.71 9.45 -11.94
C LYS A 133 14.99 8.09 -12.17
N TRP A 134 15.22 7.12 -11.32
CA TRP A 134 14.76 5.75 -11.49
C TRP A 134 13.23 5.64 -11.72
N LEU A 135 12.42 6.45 -11.04
CA LEU A 135 10.96 6.38 -11.15
C LEU A 135 10.49 6.74 -12.57
N ALA A 136 11.16 7.69 -13.24
CA ALA A 136 10.85 8.04 -14.62
C ALA A 136 11.14 6.89 -15.61
N SER A 137 11.95 5.90 -15.24
CA SER A 137 12.23 4.70 -16.02
C SER A 137 11.31 3.52 -15.70
N ALA A 138 10.48 3.64 -14.66
CA ALA A 138 9.49 2.62 -14.31
C ALA A 138 8.33 2.59 -15.33
N PRO A 139 7.58 1.49 -15.43
CA PRO A 139 6.36 1.45 -16.23
C PRO A 139 5.39 2.58 -15.88
N THR A 140 4.67 3.09 -16.88
CA THR A 140 3.68 4.17 -16.68
C THR A 140 2.64 3.77 -15.62
N GLU A 141 2.23 2.52 -15.58
CA GLU A 141 1.35 1.98 -14.54
C GLU A 141 1.92 2.22 -13.14
N THR A 142 3.19 1.92 -12.91
CA THR A 142 3.86 2.12 -11.62
C THR A 142 4.00 3.59 -11.27
N GLN A 143 4.34 4.45 -12.25
CA GLN A 143 4.42 5.89 -12.06
C GLN A 143 3.05 6.47 -11.64
N ASN A 144 1.98 6.05 -12.31
CA ASN A 144 0.61 6.46 -11.98
C ASN A 144 0.19 5.93 -10.60
N TYR A 145 0.48 4.67 -10.30
CA TYR A 145 0.20 4.06 -9.00
C TYR A 145 0.81 4.87 -7.85
N VAL A 146 2.07 5.22 -7.97
CA VAL A 146 2.77 6.04 -6.97
C VAL A 146 2.13 7.43 -6.87
N SER A 147 1.90 8.10 -8.00
CA SER A 147 1.30 9.44 -8.04
C SER A 147 -0.11 9.47 -7.43
N ASP A 148 -0.95 8.48 -7.76
CA ASP A 148 -2.33 8.39 -7.28
C ASP A 148 -2.43 8.15 -5.76
N ILE A 149 -1.44 7.44 -5.19
CA ILE A 149 -1.43 7.15 -3.76
C ILE A 149 -0.71 8.25 -2.98
N TRP A 150 0.48 8.65 -3.43
CA TRP A 150 1.37 9.52 -2.67
C TRP A 150 1.14 11.02 -2.93
N GLY A 151 0.67 11.40 -4.11
CA GLY A 151 0.60 12.79 -4.55
C GLY A 151 -0.15 13.76 -3.62
N ASP A 152 -1.09 13.27 -2.80
CA ASP A 152 -1.82 14.08 -1.82
C ASP A 152 -1.40 13.81 -0.36
N VAL A 153 -0.45 12.91 -0.13
CA VAL A 153 0.02 12.54 1.23
C VAL A 153 1.29 13.30 1.58
N ALA A 154 2.07 13.65 0.57
CA ALA A 154 3.34 14.36 0.69
C ALA A 154 3.19 15.85 0.99
#